data_2caa2f3452b6b7b65781ec346f3b1aed
#
_entry.id   2caa2f3452b6b7b65781ec346f3b1aed
#
_cell.length_a   1.000
_cell.length_b   1.000
_cell.length_c   1.000
_cell.angle_alpha   90.00
_cell.angle_beta   90.00
_cell.angle_gamma   90.00
#
_symmetry.space_group_name_H-M   'P 1'
#
loop_
_entity.id
_entity.type
_entity.pdbx_description
1 polymer ?
#
loop_
_entity_poly.entity_id
_entity_poly.type
_entity_poly.pdbx_seq_one_letter_code
_entity_poly.pdbx_strand_id
1 'polypeptide(L)'
;MGVILDGNRRFQKKNNFMKDIQHSIGYIKTLEIIEYIKKKNIEHITFYCFSTENWKRDEDEIDNIFKLLYILHDKYKIDKNIPNSLLYDVKINILSTNEKKFSKKTLETINSIHNISRTSCNNNYNINMCFNYGGREEIINTSKKLVEKGLEINEENFTKNLLTGECPELDIMIRFGNEKRISNFL
;
A
#
# COMPACT_ATOMS: atom_id res chain seq x y z
N MET A 1 0.41 -9.57 -7.77
CA MET A 1 0.00 -10.24 -6.50
C MET A 1 -0.57 -9.22 -5.54
N GLY A 2 -1.70 -9.54 -4.85
CA GLY A 2 -2.29 -8.70 -3.79
C GLY A 2 -2.09 -9.32 -2.41
N VAL A 3 -1.82 -8.49 -1.38
CA VAL A 3 -1.58 -8.95 -0.02
C VAL A 3 -2.37 -8.13 1.00
N ILE A 4 -3.20 -8.80 1.79
CA ILE A 4 -3.92 -8.20 2.91
C ILE A 4 -3.19 -8.56 4.21
N LEU A 5 -2.60 -7.54 4.84
CA LEU A 5 -1.80 -7.65 6.07
C LEU A 5 -2.71 -7.74 7.31
N ASP A 6 -3.46 -8.83 7.45
CA ASP A 6 -4.36 -9.06 8.59
C ASP A 6 -3.73 -9.97 9.66
N GLY A 7 -4.33 -9.98 10.85
CA GLY A 7 -3.95 -10.86 11.95
C GLY A 7 -3.01 -10.28 12.99
N ASN A 8 -2.38 -9.11 12.76
CA ASN A 8 -1.40 -8.51 13.68
C ASN A 8 -1.98 -8.32 15.11
N ARG A 9 -3.22 -7.84 15.25
CA ARG A 9 -3.89 -7.66 16.57
C ARG A 9 -4.14 -9.01 17.27
N ARG A 10 -4.55 -10.04 16.53
CA ARG A 10 -4.79 -11.38 17.09
C ARG A 10 -3.48 -12.03 17.52
N PHE A 11 -2.44 -11.87 16.70
CA PHE A 11 -1.10 -12.35 17.02
C PHE A 11 -0.54 -11.68 18.28
N GLN A 12 -0.67 -10.37 18.39
CA GLN A 12 -0.26 -9.59 19.56
C GLN A 12 -0.97 -10.08 20.83
N LYS A 13 -2.30 -10.21 20.80
CA LYS A 13 -3.07 -10.71 21.95
C LYS A 13 -2.67 -12.12 22.36
N LYS A 14 -2.47 -13.02 21.40
CA LYS A 14 -2.08 -14.42 21.67
C LYS A 14 -0.71 -14.54 22.33
N ASN A 15 0.21 -13.63 22.04
CA ASN A 15 1.59 -13.67 22.52
C ASN A 15 1.87 -12.64 23.63
N ASN A 16 0.86 -11.93 24.15
CA ASN A 16 0.99 -10.91 25.19
C ASN A 16 2.02 -9.81 24.88
N PHE A 17 2.20 -9.46 23.61
CA PHE A 17 3.09 -8.38 23.22
C PHE A 17 2.47 -7.01 23.50
N MET A 18 3.31 -6.01 23.77
CA MET A 18 2.88 -4.62 23.88
C MET A 18 2.25 -4.14 22.57
N LYS A 19 1.26 -3.26 22.64
CA LYS A 19 0.50 -2.78 21.47
C LYS A 19 1.41 -2.20 20.36
N ASP A 20 2.50 -1.55 20.73
CA ASP A 20 3.41 -0.90 19.79
C ASP A 20 4.22 -1.88 18.94
N ILE A 21 4.43 -3.09 19.43
CA ILE A 21 5.22 -4.13 18.75
C ILE A 21 4.44 -4.77 17.59
N GLN A 22 3.11 -4.84 17.67
CA GLN A 22 2.29 -5.54 16.68
C GLN A 22 2.46 -5.01 15.25
N HIS A 23 2.53 -3.70 15.10
CA HIS A 23 2.67 -3.05 13.79
C HIS A 23 4.11 -3.13 13.29
N SER A 24 5.08 -3.07 14.19
CA SER A 24 6.50 -3.26 13.86
C SER A 24 6.78 -4.65 13.31
N ILE A 25 6.15 -5.70 13.87
CA ILE A 25 6.24 -7.07 13.35
C ILE A 25 5.61 -7.13 11.94
N GLY A 26 4.44 -6.52 11.75
CA GLY A 26 3.78 -6.45 10.43
C GLY A 26 4.65 -5.73 9.40
N TYR A 27 5.34 -4.66 9.78
CA TYR A 27 6.28 -3.94 8.93
C TYR A 27 7.48 -4.82 8.52
N ILE A 28 8.11 -5.50 9.49
CA ILE A 28 9.22 -6.43 9.20
C ILE A 28 8.76 -7.51 8.21
N LYS A 29 7.58 -8.09 8.43
CA LYS A 29 7.02 -9.09 7.50
C LYS A 29 6.74 -8.52 6.11
N THR A 30 6.36 -7.26 6.02
CA THR A 30 6.22 -6.58 4.72
C THR A 30 7.56 -6.50 3.98
N LEU A 31 8.65 -6.14 4.68
CA LEU A 31 9.99 -6.12 4.08
C LEU A 31 10.47 -7.53 3.67
N GLU A 32 10.22 -8.56 4.48
CA GLU A 32 10.52 -9.95 4.13
C GLU A 32 9.75 -10.40 2.86
N ILE A 33 8.48 -10.00 2.72
CA ILE A 33 7.69 -10.30 1.53
C ILE A 33 8.29 -9.56 0.32
N ILE A 34 8.71 -8.30 0.45
CA ILE A 34 9.39 -7.56 -0.62
C ILE A 34 10.67 -8.29 -1.04
N GLU A 35 11.48 -8.75 -0.11
CA GLU A 35 12.66 -9.54 -0.42
C GLU A 35 12.31 -10.84 -1.17
N TYR A 36 11.26 -11.53 -0.72
CA TYR A 36 10.81 -12.78 -1.34
C TYR A 36 10.30 -12.58 -2.77
N ILE A 37 9.49 -11.54 -3.03
CA ILE A 37 9.00 -11.27 -4.39
C ILE A 37 10.14 -10.94 -5.36
N LYS A 38 11.17 -10.22 -4.89
CA LYS A 38 12.37 -9.96 -5.69
C LYS A 38 13.11 -11.26 -6.04
N LYS A 39 13.29 -12.17 -5.07
CA LYS A 39 13.88 -13.50 -5.30
C LYS A 39 13.07 -14.36 -6.28
N LYS A 40 11.76 -14.12 -6.41
CA LYS A 40 10.85 -14.85 -7.31
C LYS A 40 10.56 -14.12 -8.62
N ASN A 41 11.18 -12.96 -8.84
CA ASN A 41 10.93 -12.09 -10.00
C ASN A 41 9.43 -11.75 -10.18
N ILE A 42 8.73 -11.49 -9.07
CA ILE A 42 7.35 -11.00 -9.08
C ILE A 42 7.40 -9.48 -9.16
N GLU A 43 7.11 -8.93 -10.33
CA GLU A 43 7.31 -7.52 -10.64
C GLU A 43 6.28 -6.59 -9.99
N HIS A 44 5.05 -7.07 -9.74
CA HIS A 44 3.96 -6.25 -9.21
C HIS A 44 3.35 -6.84 -7.94
N ILE A 45 3.32 -6.03 -6.87
CA ILE A 45 2.64 -6.38 -5.61
C ILE A 45 1.86 -5.19 -5.08
N THR A 46 0.66 -5.47 -4.57
CA THR A 46 -0.20 -4.47 -3.92
C THR A 46 -0.49 -4.90 -2.49
N PHE A 47 -0.08 -4.09 -1.52
CA PHE A 47 -0.34 -4.30 -0.09
C PHE A 47 -1.55 -3.49 0.37
N TYR A 48 -2.44 -4.11 1.13
CA TYR A 48 -3.52 -3.43 1.84
C TYR A 48 -3.07 -3.05 3.24
N CYS A 49 -2.59 -1.82 3.41
CA CYS A 49 -1.98 -1.34 4.63
C CYS A 49 -2.99 -0.69 5.59
N PHE A 50 -3.91 0.14 5.06
CA PHE A 50 -4.89 0.88 5.84
C PHE A 50 -6.17 1.10 5.03
N SER A 51 -7.30 0.51 5.48
CA SER A 51 -8.59 0.67 4.84
C SER A 51 -9.31 1.95 5.30
N THR A 52 -10.28 2.42 4.52
CA THR A 52 -11.17 3.52 4.90
C THR A 52 -11.98 3.23 6.19
N GLU A 53 -12.17 1.96 6.53
CA GLU A 53 -12.86 1.53 7.75
C GLU A 53 -11.96 1.60 8.99
N ASN A 54 -10.64 1.61 8.83
CA ASN A 54 -9.67 1.60 9.93
C ASN A 54 -9.62 2.92 10.71
N TRP A 55 -10.19 4.00 10.19
CA TRP A 55 -10.36 5.26 10.94
C TRP A 55 -11.27 5.14 12.18
N LYS A 56 -11.95 4.01 12.35
CA LYS A 56 -12.75 3.71 13.55
C LYS A 56 -11.91 3.11 14.68
N ARG A 57 -10.61 2.90 14.47
CA ARG A 57 -9.68 2.36 15.48
C ARG A 57 -9.25 3.45 16.46
N ASP A 58 -8.62 3.03 17.56
CA ASP A 58 -8.02 3.95 18.53
C ASP A 58 -6.96 4.83 17.85
N GLU A 59 -6.87 6.10 18.22
CA GLU A 59 -5.94 7.07 17.64
C GLU A 59 -4.48 6.60 17.72
N ASP A 60 -4.06 6.04 18.85
CA ASP A 60 -2.71 5.49 19.02
C ASP A 60 -2.39 4.38 18.02
N GLU A 61 -3.39 3.54 17.68
CA GLU A 61 -3.21 2.47 16.69
C GLU A 61 -3.05 3.06 15.28
N ILE A 62 -3.84 4.08 14.96
CA ILE A 62 -3.76 4.80 13.69
C ILE A 62 -2.39 5.47 13.56
N ASP A 63 -1.97 6.21 14.58
CA ASP A 63 -0.68 6.88 14.61
C ASP A 63 0.48 5.92 14.42
N ASN A 64 0.44 4.75 15.07
CA ASN A 64 1.47 3.73 14.93
C ASN A 64 1.54 3.17 13.50
N ILE A 65 0.42 3.01 12.80
CA ILE A 65 0.42 2.60 11.39
C ILE A 65 1.06 3.69 10.52
N PHE A 66 0.74 4.96 10.73
CA PHE A 66 1.34 6.06 9.96
C PHE A 66 2.82 6.27 10.29
N LYS A 67 3.26 6.02 11.54
CA LYS A 67 4.70 6.00 11.88
C LYS A 67 5.48 5.01 11.02
N LEU A 68 4.90 3.84 10.70
CA LEU A 68 5.56 2.87 9.83
C LEU A 68 5.71 3.36 8.37
N LEU A 69 4.76 4.16 7.89
CA LEU A 69 4.91 4.83 6.60
C LEU A 69 6.10 5.80 6.59
N TYR A 70 6.30 6.53 7.69
CA TYR A 70 7.45 7.44 7.83
C TYR A 70 8.78 6.68 7.90
N ILE A 71 8.82 5.56 8.64
CA ILE A 71 10.00 4.67 8.70
C ILE A 71 10.32 4.09 7.32
N LEU A 72 9.30 3.65 6.59
CA LEU A 72 9.48 3.16 5.22
C LEU A 72 10.04 4.25 4.30
N HIS A 73 9.53 5.48 4.40
CA HIS A 73 10.02 6.62 3.64
C HIS A 73 11.52 6.87 3.90
N ASP A 74 11.92 6.90 5.16
CA ASP A 74 13.31 7.15 5.51
C ASP A 74 14.23 6.02 5.01
N LYS A 75 13.80 4.77 5.17
CA LYS A 75 14.50 3.63 4.58
C LYS A 75 14.59 3.73 3.06
N TYR A 76 13.50 4.11 2.38
CA TYR A 76 13.45 4.22 0.93
C TYR A 76 14.41 5.29 0.41
N LYS A 77 14.51 6.44 1.08
CA LYS A 77 15.47 7.50 0.75
C LYS A 77 16.92 7.01 0.79
N ILE A 78 17.24 6.16 1.76
CA ILE A 78 18.58 5.58 1.90
C ILE A 78 18.81 4.49 0.85
N ASP A 79 17.93 3.52 0.78
CA ASP A 79 18.07 2.32 -0.05
C ASP A 79 18.14 2.66 -1.55
N LYS A 80 17.43 3.71 -1.99
CA LYS A 80 17.41 4.13 -3.39
C LYS A 80 18.78 4.54 -3.95
N ASN A 81 19.70 4.91 -3.08
CA ASN A 81 21.05 5.34 -3.44
C ASN A 81 22.12 4.26 -3.20
N ILE A 82 21.71 3.08 -2.67
CA ILE A 82 22.64 2.00 -2.32
C ILE A 82 22.35 0.79 -3.22
N PRO A 83 23.21 0.48 -4.19
CA PRO A 83 23.07 -0.68 -5.05
C PRO A 83 22.88 -1.97 -4.25
N ASN A 84 21.96 -2.83 -4.71
CA ASN A 84 21.61 -4.10 -4.08
C ASN A 84 20.93 -4.01 -2.70
N SER A 85 20.63 -2.83 -2.19
CA SER A 85 19.76 -2.72 -1.01
C SER A 85 18.32 -3.16 -1.34
N LEU A 86 17.52 -3.41 -0.33
CA LEU A 86 16.19 -3.99 -0.50
C LEU A 86 15.28 -3.18 -1.43
N LEU A 87 15.31 -1.85 -1.33
CA LEU A 87 14.42 -0.96 -2.07
C LEU A 87 15.12 -0.19 -3.21
N TYR A 88 16.33 -0.59 -3.61
CA TYR A 88 17.12 0.10 -4.64
C TYR A 88 16.42 0.17 -6.00
N ASP A 89 15.88 -0.94 -6.47
CA ASP A 89 15.24 -1.13 -7.77
C ASP A 89 13.70 -1.21 -7.68
N VAL A 90 13.14 -0.61 -6.64
CA VAL A 90 11.71 -0.63 -6.33
C VAL A 90 11.08 0.71 -6.65
N LYS A 91 9.94 0.71 -7.35
CA LYS A 91 9.00 1.84 -7.43
C LYS A 91 7.94 1.66 -6.36
N ILE A 92 7.82 2.61 -5.44
CA ILE A 92 6.76 2.61 -4.42
C ILE A 92 5.68 3.61 -4.82
N ASN A 93 4.43 3.14 -4.89
CA ASN A 93 3.25 3.97 -5.10
C ASN A 93 2.36 3.88 -3.86
N ILE A 94 2.01 5.02 -3.29
CA ILE A 94 0.99 5.08 -2.24
C ILE A 94 -0.35 5.36 -2.93
N LEU A 95 -1.29 4.43 -2.80
CA LEU A 95 -2.62 4.52 -3.40
C LEU A 95 -3.64 4.87 -2.32
N SER A 96 -4.39 5.94 -2.52
CA SER A 96 -5.43 6.39 -1.61
C SER A 96 -6.70 6.78 -2.37
N THR A 97 -7.86 6.35 -1.89
CA THR A 97 -9.15 6.78 -2.43
C THR A 97 -9.62 8.11 -1.85
N ASN A 98 -9.04 8.53 -0.70
CA ASN A 98 -9.41 9.78 -0.04
C ASN A 98 -8.27 10.33 0.84
N GLU A 99 -7.67 11.42 0.42
CA GLU A 99 -6.54 12.04 1.14
C GLU A 99 -6.97 13.11 2.18
N LYS A 100 -8.27 13.46 2.25
CA LYS A 100 -8.76 14.55 3.11
C LYS A 100 -8.51 14.33 4.60
N LYS A 101 -8.35 13.08 5.02
CA LYS A 101 -8.07 12.72 6.43
C LYS A 101 -6.58 12.66 6.76
N PHE A 102 -5.71 12.79 5.79
CA PHE A 102 -4.28 12.75 6.03
C PHE A 102 -3.77 14.04 6.67
N SER A 103 -2.85 13.90 7.62
CA SER A 103 -2.12 15.04 8.16
C SER A 103 -1.23 15.67 7.07
N LYS A 104 -0.85 16.93 7.25
CA LYS A 104 0.12 17.61 6.37
C LYS A 104 1.42 16.80 6.25
N LYS A 105 1.93 16.27 7.36
CA LYS A 105 3.13 15.43 7.38
C LYS A 105 2.95 14.17 6.53
N THR A 106 1.79 13.52 6.60
CA THR A 106 1.49 12.33 5.79
C THR A 106 1.49 12.65 4.31
N LEU A 107 0.84 13.75 3.89
CA LEU A 107 0.82 14.18 2.49
C LEU A 107 2.22 14.52 1.96
N GLU A 108 3.03 15.24 2.74
CA GLU A 108 4.43 15.54 2.40
C GLU A 108 5.26 14.27 2.25
N THR A 109 5.06 13.29 3.13
CA THR A 109 5.73 11.98 3.06
C THR A 109 5.34 11.22 1.80
N ILE A 110 4.06 11.13 1.47
CA ILE A 110 3.56 10.47 0.26
C ILE A 110 4.14 11.14 -1.00
N ASN A 111 4.10 12.47 -1.07
CA ASN A 111 4.66 13.22 -2.19
C ASN A 111 6.18 12.97 -2.35
N SER A 112 6.90 12.90 -1.23
CA SER A 112 8.34 12.59 -1.24
C SER A 112 8.60 11.17 -1.76
N ILE A 113 7.83 10.16 -1.33
CA ILE A 113 7.93 8.78 -1.84
C ILE A 113 7.71 8.75 -3.36
N HIS A 114 6.65 9.42 -3.84
CA HIS A 114 6.36 9.47 -5.28
C HIS A 114 7.47 10.17 -6.07
N ASN A 115 8.06 11.24 -5.54
CA ASN A 115 9.18 11.93 -6.18
C ASN A 115 10.42 11.04 -6.27
N ILE A 116 10.77 10.33 -5.19
CA ILE A 116 11.88 9.35 -5.20
C ILE A 116 11.62 8.29 -6.27
N SER A 117 10.40 7.75 -6.35
CA SER A 117 10.02 6.73 -7.34
C SER A 117 10.15 7.21 -8.78
N ARG A 118 9.79 8.49 -9.06
CA ARG A 118 9.85 9.08 -10.41
C ARG A 118 11.27 9.39 -10.87
N THR A 119 12.14 9.80 -9.96
CA THR A 119 13.52 10.21 -10.29
C THR A 119 14.48 9.02 -10.37
N SER A 120 14.02 7.82 -10.06
CA SER A 120 14.85 6.63 -10.01
C SER A 120 14.94 5.95 -11.38
N CYS A 121 16.15 5.61 -11.80
CA CYS A 121 16.44 4.97 -13.10
C CYS A 121 16.11 3.47 -13.09
N ASN A 122 16.12 2.83 -11.92
CA ASN A 122 15.93 1.39 -11.76
C ASN A 122 14.62 1.13 -11.01
N ASN A 123 13.58 0.73 -11.72
CA ASN A 123 12.25 0.45 -11.17
C ASN A 123 11.75 -0.91 -11.71
N ASN A 124 12.49 -1.98 -11.40
CA ASN A 124 12.18 -3.33 -11.85
C ASN A 124 10.96 -3.92 -11.11
N TYR A 125 10.71 -3.45 -9.89
CA TYR A 125 9.62 -3.93 -9.04
C TYR A 125 8.69 -2.79 -8.68
N ASN A 126 7.38 -3.02 -8.85
CA ASN A 126 6.32 -2.07 -8.54
C ASN A 126 5.60 -2.50 -7.26
N ILE A 127 5.71 -1.71 -6.21
CA ILE A 127 5.07 -1.93 -4.92
C ILE A 127 4.01 -0.88 -4.71
N ASN A 128 2.74 -1.30 -4.75
CA ASN A 128 1.61 -0.44 -4.41
C ASN A 128 1.25 -0.65 -2.95
N MET A 129 1.07 0.43 -2.22
CA MET A 129 0.67 0.40 -0.80
C MET A 129 -0.63 1.19 -0.64
N CYS A 130 -1.71 0.49 -0.38
CA CYS A 130 -3.03 1.09 -0.22
C CYS A 130 -3.18 1.66 1.19
N PHE A 131 -3.21 3.00 1.30
CA PHE A 131 -3.46 3.76 2.52
C PHE A 131 -4.74 4.58 2.38
N ASN A 132 -5.64 4.47 3.34
CA ASN A 132 -6.99 5.04 3.28
C ASN A 132 -7.68 4.67 1.96
N TYR A 133 -7.67 3.39 1.68
CA TYR A 133 -8.16 2.82 0.44
C TYR A 133 -9.43 2.00 0.68
N GLY A 134 -10.33 2.04 -0.29
CA GLY A 134 -11.50 1.17 -0.35
C GLY A 134 -11.96 0.99 -1.80
N GLY A 135 -12.09 -0.26 -2.28
CA GLY A 135 -12.43 -0.56 -3.67
C GLY A 135 -13.77 0.03 -4.11
N ARG A 136 -14.79 0.02 -3.24
CA ARG A 136 -16.09 0.66 -3.56
C ARG A 136 -15.94 2.17 -3.75
N GLU A 137 -15.12 2.85 -2.94
CA GLU A 137 -14.84 4.27 -3.09
C GLU A 137 -14.03 4.54 -4.36
N GLU A 138 -13.07 3.66 -4.69
CA GLU A 138 -12.32 3.73 -5.94
C GLU A 138 -13.24 3.65 -7.16
N ILE A 139 -14.17 2.68 -7.18
CA ILE A 139 -15.16 2.54 -8.26
C ILE A 139 -15.94 3.84 -8.45
N ILE A 140 -16.45 4.41 -7.37
CA ILE A 140 -17.21 5.67 -7.41
C ILE A 140 -16.33 6.83 -7.91
N ASN A 141 -15.11 6.96 -7.39
CA ASN A 141 -14.19 8.03 -7.77
C ASN A 141 -13.76 7.90 -9.24
N THR A 142 -13.49 6.68 -9.70
CA THR A 142 -13.14 6.42 -11.09
C THR A 142 -14.29 6.75 -12.02
N SER A 143 -15.52 6.36 -11.69
CA SER A 143 -16.70 6.71 -12.46
C SER A 143 -16.90 8.23 -12.58
N LYS A 144 -16.76 8.96 -11.47
CA LYS A 144 -16.83 10.43 -11.46
C LYS A 144 -15.73 11.05 -12.35
N LYS A 145 -14.50 10.57 -12.23
CA LYS A 145 -13.36 11.03 -13.02
C LYS A 145 -13.58 10.83 -14.52
N LEU A 146 -14.21 9.71 -14.94
CA LEU A 146 -14.55 9.48 -16.36
C LEU A 146 -15.58 10.48 -16.85
N VAL A 147 -16.65 10.72 -16.08
CA VAL A 147 -17.68 11.73 -16.41
C VAL A 147 -17.07 13.12 -16.49
N GLU A 148 -16.25 13.53 -15.53
CA GLU A 148 -15.57 14.84 -15.53
C GLU A 148 -14.65 15.04 -16.73
N LYS A 149 -14.03 13.95 -17.22
CA LYS A 149 -13.17 13.96 -18.42
C LYS A 149 -13.95 13.83 -19.74
N GLY A 150 -15.27 13.64 -19.70
CA GLY A 150 -16.09 13.36 -20.89
C GLY A 150 -15.74 12.03 -21.58
N LEU A 151 -15.20 11.07 -20.82
CA LEU A 151 -14.86 9.74 -21.35
C LEU A 151 -16.04 8.79 -21.19
N GLU A 152 -16.18 7.89 -22.17
CA GLU A 152 -17.17 6.81 -22.09
C GLU A 152 -16.84 5.88 -20.92
N ILE A 153 -17.88 5.48 -20.16
CA ILE A 153 -17.77 4.48 -19.10
C ILE A 153 -17.82 3.10 -19.74
N ASN A 154 -16.65 2.59 -20.11
CA ASN A 154 -16.45 1.23 -20.60
C ASN A 154 -15.27 0.59 -19.85
N GLU A 155 -15.07 -0.71 -20.03
CA GLU A 155 -14.05 -1.48 -19.29
C GLU A 155 -12.64 -0.93 -19.50
N GLU A 156 -12.30 -0.57 -20.74
CA GLU A 156 -10.97 -0.05 -21.08
C GLU A 156 -10.69 1.29 -20.37
N ASN A 157 -11.59 2.26 -20.50
CA ASN A 157 -11.45 3.56 -19.86
C ASN A 157 -11.50 3.44 -18.34
N PHE A 158 -12.35 2.55 -17.83
CA PHE A 158 -12.48 2.33 -16.39
C PHE A 158 -11.18 1.79 -15.81
N THR A 159 -10.65 0.70 -16.37
CA THR A 159 -9.39 0.07 -15.95
C THR A 159 -8.23 1.05 -15.98
N LYS A 160 -8.05 1.79 -17.09
CA LYS A 160 -6.99 2.80 -17.23
C LYS A 160 -7.06 3.94 -16.21
N ASN A 161 -8.23 4.22 -15.65
CA ASN A 161 -8.40 5.32 -14.69
C ASN A 161 -8.47 4.88 -13.24
N LEU A 162 -8.40 3.58 -12.94
CA LEU A 162 -8.17 3.06 -11.59
C LEU A 162 -6.83 3.55 -11.03
N LEU A 163 -6.68 3.55 -9.72
CA LEU A 163 -5.39 3.83 -9.05
C LEU A 163 -4.33 2.78 -9.40
N THR A 164 -4.76 1.57 -9.71
CA THR A 164 -3.93 0.45 -10.16
C THR A 164 -3.92 0.27 -11.68
N GLY A 165 -4.45 1.23 -12.45
CA GLY A 165 -4.67 1.09 -13.90
C GLY A 165 -3.41 0.87 -14.76
N GLU A 166 -2.23 1.18 -14.21
CA GLU A 166 -0.93 0.86 -14.83
C GLU A 166 -0.40 -0.53 -14.43
N CYS A 167 -1.09 -1.26 -13.56
CA CYS A 167 -0.67 -2.56 -13.09
C CYS A 167 -1.35 -3.67 -13.91
N PRO A 168 -0.70 -4.83 -14.07
CA PRO A 168 -1.37 -6.01 -14.62
C PRO A 168 -2.50 -6.48 -13.69
N GLU A 169 -3.41 -7.26 -14.24
CA GLU A 169 -4.46 -7.90 -13.47
C GLU A 169 -3.91 -8.75 -12.32
N LEU A 170 -4.75 -8.96 -11.31
CA LEU A 170 -4.35 -9.64 -10.09
C LEU A 170 -4.45 -11.17 -10.26
N ASP A 171 -3.30 -11.86 -10.35
CA ASP A 171 -3.27 -13.33 -10.44
C ASP A 171 -3.56 -14.01 -9.10
N ILE A 172 -3.01 -13.49 -8.01
CA ILE A 172 -3.07 -14.11 -6.67
C ILE A 172 -3.34 -13.08 -5.61
N MET A 173 -4.29 -13.38 -4.71
CA MET A 173 -4.54 -12.63 -3.50
C MET A 173 -4.21 -13.49 -2.27
N ILE A 174 -3.35 -12.98 -1.40
CA ILE A 174 -2.97 -13.60 -0.13
C ILE A 174 -3.52 -12.75 1.01
N ARG A 175 -4.22 -13.39 1.96
CA ARG A 175 -4.64 -12.76 3.20
C ARG A 175 -4.10 -13.53 4.39
N PHE A 176 -3.43 -12.84 5.29
CA PHE A 176 -2.99 -13.40 6.55
C PHE A 176 -4.13 -13.44 7.57
N GLY A 177 -3.98 -14.25 8.64
CA GLY A 177 -4.90 -14.21 9.78
C GLY A 177 -6.18 -15.05 9.67
N ASN A 178 -6.23 -16.08 8.79
CA ASN A 178 -7.34 -17.05 8.64
C ASN A 178 -8.70 -16.46 8.23
N GLU A 179 -8.75 -15.26 7.70
CA GLU A 179 -9.99 -14.67 7.20
C GLU A 179 -10.10 -14.88 5.68
N LYS A 180 -11.31 -15.21 5.20
CA LYS A 180 -11.57 -15.54 3.78
C LYS A 180 -12.34 -14.46 3.02
N ARG A 181 -12.30 -13.21 3.48
CA ARG A 181 -12.96 -12.07 2.84
C ARG A 181 -11.94 -11.09 2.25
N ILE A 182 -12.32 -10.35 1.20
CA ILE A 182 -11.45 -9.33 0.58
C ILE A 182 -11.47 -7.98 1.33
N SER A 183 -12.47 -7.74 2.18
CA SER A 183 -12.59 -6.52 3.01
C SER A 183 -12.47 -5.21 2.23
N ASN A 184 -13.19 -5.09 1.12
CA ASN A 184 -13.20 -3.88 0.29
C ASN A 184 -11.81 -3.53 -0.32
N PHE A 185 -10.99 -4.55 -0.61
CA PHE A 185 -9.70 -4.44 -1.26
C PHE A 185 -9.82 -4.81 -2.74
N LEU A 186 -9.38 -3.94 -3.64
CA LEU A 186 -9.36 -4.07 -5.11
C LEU A 186 -10.70 -4.40 -5.77
#